data_d9f0a5c8fa17ce1ad7d511b5b4f12fd0
#
_entry.id   d9f0a5c8fa17ce1ad7d511b5b4f12fd0
#
_cell.length_a   1.000
_cell.length_b   1.000
_cell.length_c   1.000
_cell.angle_alpha   90.00
_cell.angle_beta   90.00
_cell.angle_gamma   90.00
#
_symmetry.space_group_name_H-M   'P 1'
#
loop_
_entity.id
_entity.type
_entity.pdbx_description
1 polymer ?
#
loop_
_entity_poly.entity_id
_entity_poly.type
_entity_poly.pdbx_seq_one_letter_code
_entity_poly.pdbx_strand_id
1 'polypeptide(L)'
;MSMKKSLLLVVVVIVAVTGFQLMTNSGNAMLINMNDTHISFSGIDDFKHEVAYEEIESIILDDVPDWSIFGGHEFGYFRIGHMEDYVLFATTQCDNAVILRLKNQTLMIFNYNNRSDTEAIYNMLLDNIQ
;
A
#
# COMPACT_ATOMS: atom_id res chain seq x y z
N MET A 1 -14.53 -22.25 1.78
CA MET A 1 -13.83 -21.03 1.41
C MET A 1 -13.73 -20.94 -0.11
N SER A 2 -13.84 -19.79 -0.64
CA SER A 2 -13.78 -19.61 -2.09
C SER A 2 -12.35 -19.79 -2.61
N MET A 3 -12.24 -20.18 -3.88
CA MET A 3 -10.95 -20.23 -4.58
C MET A 3 -10.24 -18.87 -4.54
N LYS A 4 -11.00 -17.82 -4.52
CA LYS A 4 -10.52 -16.44 -4.43
C LYS A 4 -9.66 -16.21 -3.20
N LYS A 5 -10.09 -16.69 -2.05
CA LYS A 5 -9.31 -16.55 -0.81
C LYS A 5 -8.04 -17.39 -0.83
N SER A 6 -8.11 -18.58 -1.41
CA SER A 6 -6.92 -19.44 -1.54
C SER A 6 -5.88 -18.79 -2.45
N LEU A 7 -6.33 -18.22 -3.56
CA LEU A 7 -5.46 -17.51 -4.49
C LEU A 7 -4.85 -16.27 -3.82
N LEU A 8 -5.65 -15.55 -3.04
CA LEU A 8 -5.18 -14.38 -2.29
C LEU A 8 -4.03 -14.76 -1.35
N LEU A 9 -4.16 -15.87 -0.62
CA LEU A 9 -3.12 -16.31 0.29
C LEU A 9 -1.79 -16.56 -0.43
N VAL A 10 -1.83 -17.19 -1.60
CA VAL A 10 -0.63 -17.42 -2.40
C VAL A 10 0.01 -16.09 -2.82
N VAL A 11 -0.80 -15.17 -3.28
CA VAL A 11 -0.30 -13.87 -3.73
C VAL A 11 0.24 -13.04 -2.57
N VAL A 12 -0.41 -13.12 -1.40
CA VAL A 12 0.09 -12.44 -0.18
C VAL A 12 1.47 -12.96 0.20
N VAL A 13 1.69 -14.27 0.11
CA VAL A 13 3.01 -14.85 0.39
C VAL A 13 4.05 -14.30 -0.58
N ILE A 14 3.73 -14.20 -1.87
CA ILE A 14 4.63 -13.64 -2.87
C ILE A 14 4.96 -12.19 -2.55
N VAL A 15 3.96 -11.38 -2.24
CA VAL A 15 4.16 -9.97 -1.88
C VAL A 15 5.00 -9.84 -0.62
N ALA A 16 4.73 -10.67 0.40
CA ALA A 16 5.50 -10.66 1.64
C ALA A 16 6.96 -11.03 1.40
N VAL A 17 7.22 -12.04 0.56
CA VAL A 17 8.59 -12.44 0.22
C VAL A 17 9.29 -11.31 -0.56
N THR A 18 8.61 -10.71 -1.52
CA THR A 18 9.15 -9.59 -2.27
C THR A 18 9.44 -8.39 -1.35
N GLY A 19 8.52 -8.10 -0.43
CA GLY A 19 8.69 -7.03 0.54
C GLY A 19 9.88 -7.29 1.46
N PHE A 20 10.07 -8.53 1.90
CA PHE A 20 11.20 -8.91 2.73
C PHE A 20 12.53 -8.73 1.96
N GLN A 21 12.59 -9.16 0.71
CA GLN A 21 13.78 -8.99 -0.12
C GLN A 21 14.11 -7.51 -0.33
N LEU A 22 13.08 -6.71 -0.58
CA LEU A 22 13.23 -5.28 -0.74
C LEU A 22 13.77 -4.63 0.52
N MET A 23 13.26 -5.02 1.69
CA MET A 23 13.74 -4.56 2.98
C MET A 23 15.22 -4.88 3.17
N THR A 24 15.63 -6.10 2.84
CA THR A 24 17.01 -6.54 2.96
C THR A 24 17.94 -5.69 2.10
N ASN A 25 17.51 -5.37 0.89
CA ASN A 25 18.31 -4.61 -0.06
C ASN A 25 18.31 -3.12 0.23
N SER A 26 17.20 -2.59 0.73
CA SER A 26 16.99 -1.15 0.89
C SER A 26 17.00 -0.69 2.34
N GLY A 27 17.13 -1.62 3.29
CA GLY A 27 17.13 -1.31 4.72
C GLY A 27 15.83 -0.68 5.19
N ASN A 28 14.86 -1.48 5.58
CA ASN A 28 13.60 -1.01 6.17
C ASN A 28 12.75 -0.12 5.28
N ALA A 29 12.78 -0.36 3.97
CA ALA A 29 12.09 0.55 3.07
C ALA A 29 10.56 0.48 3.22
N MET A 30 9.93 -0.54 2.69
CA MET A 30 8.48 -0.63 2.67
C MET A 30 8.07 -2.09 2.81
N LEU A 31 7.10 -2.34 3.67
CA LEU A 31 6.51 -3.66 3.82
C LEU A 31 4.99 -3.53 3.79
N ILE A 32 4.37 -4.25 2.87
CA ILE A 32 2.91 -4.29 2.76
C ILE A 32 2.48 -5.73 2.97
N ASN A 33 1.60 -5.96 3.93
CA ASN A 33 1.04 -7.27 4.22
C ASN A 33 -0.47 -7.25 4.06
N MET A 34 -1.01 -8.30 3.46
CA MET A 34 -2.45 -8.47 3.28
C MET A 34 -2.88 -9.79 3.88
N ASN A 35 -3.92 -9.76 4.67
CA ASN A 35 -4.55 -10.98 5.18
C ASN A 35 -6.04 -10.98 4.81
N ASP A 36 -6.84 -11.84 5.43
CA ASP A 36 -8.25 -11.98 5.08
C ASP A 36 -9.10 -10.76 5.42
N THR A 37 -8.63 -9.89 6.33
CA THR A 37 -9.43 -8.79 6.85
C THR A 37 -8.79 -7.42 6.73
N HIS A 38 -7.48 -7.36 6.57
CA HIS A 38 -6.73 -6.10 6.63
C HIS A 38 -5.61 -6.04 5.63
N ILE A 39 -5.25 -4.82 5.25
CA ILE A 39 -3.97 -4.51 4.64
C ILE A 39 -3.17 -3.66 5.63
N SER A 40 -1.91 -3.99 5.84
CA SER A 40 -1.05 -3.28 6.78
C SER A 40 0.24 -2.81 6.12
N PHE A 41 0.73 -1.69 6.61
CA PHE A 41 1.89 -0.98 6.08
C PHE A 41 2.87 -0.75 7.21
N SER A 42 4.14 -1.08 6.99
CA SER A 42 5.18 -0.85 7.98
C SER A 42 6.54 -0.66 7.29
N GLY A 43 7.51 -0.14 8.03
CA GLY A 43 8.86 0.02 7.50
C GLY A 43 9.58 1.22 8.08
N ILE A 44 9.99 2.11 7.22
CA ILE A 44 10.85 3.25 7.54
C ILE A 44 10.30 4.05 8.73
N ASP A 45 11.22 4.43 9.63
CA ASP A 45 10.94 5.32 10.76
C ASP A 45 9.81 4.82 11.65
N ASP A 46 9.75 3.50 11.86
CA ASP A 46 8.71 2.86 12.67
C ASP A 46 7.29 3.13 12.18
N PHE A 47 7.15 3.47 10.90
CA PHE A 47 5.82 3.67 10.31
C PHE A 47 4.98 2.41 10.47
N LYS A 48 3.76 2.60 10.93
CA LYS A 48 2.77 1.53 11.03
C LYS A 48 1.39 2.07 10.75
N HIS A 49 0.66 1.38 9.90
CA HIS A 49 -0.73 1.71 9.61
C HIS A 49 -1.45 0.47 9.14
N GLU A 50 -2.70 0.33 9.50
CA GLU A 50 -3.50 -0.82 9.14
C GLU A 50 -4.89 -0.36 8.73
N VAL A 51 -5.43 -0.97 7.68
CA VAL A 51 -6.76 -0.65 7.17
C VAL A 51 -7.56 -1.94 7.08
N ALA A 52 -8.71 -1.99 7.77
CA ALA A 52 -9.63 -3.10 7.62
C ALA A 52 -10.37 -2.95 6.29
N TYR A 53 -10.56 -4.06 5.57
CA TYR A 53 -11.26 -3.99 4.28
C TYR A 53 -12.67 -3.47 4.42
N GLU A 54 -13.33 -3.76 5.54
CA GLU A 54 -14.69 -3.27 5.79
C GLU A 54 -14.76 -1.74 5.94
N GLU A 55 -13.64 -1.08 6.20
CA GLU A 55 -13.58 0.37 6.31
C GLU A 55 -13.45 1.05 4.95
N ILE A 56 -13.17 0.31 3.90
CA ILE A 56 -12.90 0.85 2.58
C ILE A 56 -14.20 1.11 1.83
N GLU A 57 -14.40 2.35 1.42
CA GLU A 57 -15.55 2.75 0.61
C GLU A 57 -15.27 2.61 -0.87
N SER A 58 -14.08 3.01 -1.32
CA SER A 58 -13.69 2.89 -2.72
C SER A 58 -12.18 2.73 -2.87
N ILE A 59 -11.80 2.13 -4.00
CA ILE A 59 -10.40 1.91 -4.35
C ILE A 59 -10.18 2.44 -5.76
N ILE A 60 -9.18 3.28 -5.94
CA ILE A 60 -8.77 3.73 -7.28
C ILE A 60 -7.27 3.56 -7.45
N LEU A 61 -6.88 3.38 -8.70
CA LEU A 61 -5.48 3.40 -9.12
C LEU A 61 -5.32 4.63 -10.01
N ASP A 62 -4.40 5.52 -9.64
CA ASP A 62 -4.26 6.78 -10.35
C ASP A 62 -2.79 7.13 -10.54
N ASP A 63 -2.51 7.97 -11.51
CA ASP A 63 -1.18 8.47 -11.76
C ASP A 63 -0.87 9.60 -10.79
N VAL A 64 0.40 9.65 -10.34
CA VAL A 64 0.89 10.74 -9.49
C VAL A 64 2.16 11.27 -10.14
N PRO A 65 2.04 12.22 -11.06
CA PRO A 65 3.20 12.74 -11.77
C PRO A 65 4.14 13.56 -10.89
N ASP A 66 3.65 14.08 -9.79
CA ASP A 66 4.44 14.94 -8.91
C ASP A 66 4.09 14.66 -7.45
N TRP A 67 4.98 13.93 -6.77
CA TRP A 67 4.80 13.59 -5.37
C TRP A 67 4.95 14.78 -4.41
N SER A 68 5.51 15.89 -4.87
CA SER A 68 5.71 17.05 -4.02
C SER A 68 4.40 17.74 -3.61
N ILE A 69 3.28 17.40 -4.25
CA ILE A 69 1.97 17.93 -3.86
C ILE A 69 1.49 17.38 -2.51
N PHE A 70 2.07 16.27 -2.04
CA PHE A 70 1.70 15.67 -0.76
C PHE A 70 2.66 16.11 0.35
N GLY A 71 2.13 16.21 1.56
CA GLY A 71 2.95 16.39 2.76
C GLY A 71 3.64 15.10 3.16
N GLY A 72 4.19 15.08 4.37
CA GLY A 72 4.86 13.92 4.91
C GLY A 72 6.37 14.11 4.99
N HIS A 73 7.05 13.08 5.48
CA HIS A 73 8.49 13.08 5.63
C HIS A 73 9.16 12.38 4.46
N GLU A 74 10.26 12.94 3.99
CA GLU A 74 11.07 12.33 2.95
C GLU A 74 12.22 11.54 3.56
N PHE A 75 12.39 10.29 3.09
CA PHE A 75 13.49 9.42 3.44
C PHE A 75 14.06 8.87 2.13
N GLY A 76 15.04 9.59 1.55
CA GLY A 76 15.54 9.24 0.23
C GLY A 76 14.43 9.33 -0.81
N TYR A 77 14.09 8.19 -1.41
CA TYR A 77 13.00 8.12 -2.39
C TYR A 77 11.64 7.83 -1.77
N PHE A 78 11.55 7.77 -0.44
CA PHE A 78 10.30 7.43 0.22
C PHE A 78 9.65 8.68 0.81
N ARG A 79 8.33 8.69 0.79
CA ARG A 79 7.55 9.77 1.38
C ARG A 79 6.42 9.15 2.18
N ILE A 80 6.44 9.37 3.49
CA ILE A 80 5.50 8.73 4.42
C ILE A 80 4.98 9.76 5.42
N GLY A 81 3.80 9.50 5.96
CA GLY A 81 3.28 10.32 7.05
C GLY A 81 1.81 10.10 7.32
N HIS A 82 1.42 10.44 8.54
CA HIS A 82 0.02 10.50 8.96
C HIS A 82 -0.41 11.96 8.95
N MET A 83 -1.12 12.35 7.91
CA MET A 83 -1.61 13.71 7.76
C MET A 83 -3.05 13.79 8.29
N GLU A 84 -3.61 14.98 8.35
CA GLU A 84 -4.97 15.16 8.87
C GLU A 84 -6.01 14.42 8.04
N ASP A 85 -5.94 14.55 6.73
CA ASP A 85 -6.95 14.02 5.82
C ASP A 85 -6.53 12.75 5.10
N TYR A 86 -5.27 12.36 5.21
CA TYR A 86 -4.76 11.19 4.52
C TYR A 86 -3.52 10.62 5.20
N VAL A 87 -3.25 9.36 4.92
CA VAL A 87 -2.01 8.67 5.29
C VAL A 87 -1.26 8.38 4.00
N LEU A 88 0.04 8.64 3.99
CA LEU A 88 0.88 8.47 2.81
C LEU A 88 1.97 7.43 3.08
N PHE A 89 2.12 6.48 2.17
CA PHE A 89 3.14 5.45 2.23
C PHE A 89 3.59 5.12 0.81
N ALA A 90 4.59 5.85 0.34
CA ALA A 90 4.92 5.80 -1.09
C ALA A 90 6.41 5.89 -1.37
N THR A 91 6.81 5.32 -2.51
CA THR A 91 8.10 5.61 -3.12
C THR A 91 7.89 6.59 -4.27
N THR A 92 8.71 7.61 -4.32
CA THR A 92 8.65 8.64 -5.38
C THR A 92 9.20 8.14 -6.71
N GLN A 93 9.82 6.96 -6.73
CA GLN A 93 10.30 6.33 -7.95
C GLN A 93 9.19 5.66 -8.75
N CYS A 94 8.00 5.56 -8.18
CA CYS A 94 6.82 5.00 -8.81
C CYS A 94 5.82 6.12 -9.06
N ASP A 95 5.28 6.22 -10.26
CA ASP A 95 4.44 7.33 -10.68
C ASP A 95 2.95 7.02 -10.66
N ASN A 96 2.55 5.92 -10.03
CA ASN A 96 1.14 5.63 -9.77
C ASN A 96 0.94 5.26 -8.31
N ALA A 97 -0.31 5.25 -7.88
CA ALA A 97 -0.65 4.94 -6.49
C ALA A 97 -2.03 4.32 -6.41
N VAL A 98 -2.21 3.52 -5.37
CA VAL A 98 -3.53 3.07 -4.95
C VAL A 98 -4.05 4.07 -3.93
N ILE A 99 -5.28 4.50 -4.10
CA ILE A 99 -5.93 5.43 -3.18
C ILE A 99 -7.18 4.75 -2.64
N LEU A 100 -7.16 4.51 -1.34
CA LEU A 100 -8.30 3.97 -0.63
C LEU A 100 -9.06 5.12 0.00
N ARG A 101 -10.34 5.27 -0.35
CA ARG A 101 -11.21 6.18 0.38
C ARG A 101 -11.91 5.38 1.47
N LEU A 102 -11.74 5.82 2.70
CA LEU A 102 -12.33 5.15 3.85
C LEU A 102 -13.68 5.76 4.19
N LYS A 103 -14.50 5.00 4.87
CA LYS A 103 -15.85 5.43 5.26
C LYS A 103 -15.84 6.67 6.15
N ASN A 104 -14.74 6.89 6.88
CA ASN A 104 -14.58 8.10 7.71
C ASN A 104 -14.08 9.31 6.91
N GLN A 105 -14.01 9.21 5.59
CA GLN A 105 -13.60 10.26 4.64
C GLN A 105 -12.10 10.51 4.59
N THR A 106 -11.28 9.76 5.32
CA THR A 106 -9.82 9.85 5.15
C THR A 106 -9.37 8.99 3.97
N LEU A 107 -8.19 9.29 3.46
CA LEU A 107 -7.59 8.56 2.35
C LEU A 107 -6.35 7.82 2.82
N MET A 108 -6.14 6.63 2.27
CA MET A 108 -4.85 5.94 2.36
C MET A 108 -4.25 5.91 0.97
N ILE A 109 -3.10 6.56 0.81
CA ILE A 109 -2.42 6.70 -0.49
C ILE A 109 -1.11 5.94 -0.42
N PHE A 110 -0.96 4.93 -1.26
CA PHE A 110 0.25 4.13 -1.23
C PHE A 110 0.62 3.58 -2.60
N ASN A 111 1.88 3.20 -2.72
CA ASN A 111 2.35 2.42 -3.86
C ASN A 111 3.42 1.44 -3.37
N TYR A 112 3.98 0.70 -4.28
CA TYR A 112 4.97 -0.31 -3.94
C TYR A 112 5.93 -0.49 -5.11
N ASN A 113 7.21 -0.31 -4.84
CA ASN A 113 8.30 -0.64 -5.74
C ASN A 113 8.22 0.03 -7.13
N ASN A 114 7.26 -0.36 -7.97
CA ASN A 114 7.08 0.16 -9.32
C ASN A 114 5.61 0.07 -9.74
N ARG A 115 5.31 0.57 -10.96
CA ARG A 115 3.92 0.57 -11.47
C ARG A 115 3.30 -0.82 -11.48
N SER A 116 4.04 -1.80 -11.94
CA SER A 116 3.54 -3.16 -12.10
C SER A 116 3.19 -3.79 -10.76
N ASP A 117 4.06 -3.64 -9.77
CA ASP A 117 3.82 -4.17 -8.42
C ASP A 117 2.66 -3.44 -7.74
N THR A 118 2.54 -2.14 -7.97
CA THR A 118 1.42 -1.36 -7.44
C THR A 118 0.09 -1.82 -8.03
N GLU A 119 0.06 -2.05 -9.34
CA GLU A 119 -1.14 -2.58 -10.02
C GLU A 119 -1.51 -3.96 -9.50
N ALA A 120 -0.53 -4.79 -9.23
CA ALA A 120 -0.78 -6.12 -8.67
C ALA A 120 -1.49 -6.04 -7.32
N ILE A 121 -1.04 -5.15 -6.46
CA ILE A 121 -1.69 -4.94 -5.15
C ILE A 121 -3.10 -4.39 -5.34
N TYR A 122 -3.29 -3.46 -6.25
CA TYR A 122 -4.61 -2.91 -6.58
C TYR A 122 -5.58 -4.04 -6.97
N ASN A 123 -5.14 -4.91 -7.87
CA ASN A 123 -5.99 -6.02 -8.34
C ASN A 123 -6.32 -7.01 -7.21
N MET A 124 -5.36 -7.29 -6.33
CA MET A 124 -5.61 -8.15 -5.17
C MET A 124 -6.64 -7.54 -4.22
N LEU A 125 -6.54 -6.24 -4.00
CA LEU A 125 -7.51 -5.55 -3.14
C LEU A 125 -8.91 -5.59 -3.73
N LEU A 126 -9.05 -5.35 -5.03
CA LEU A 126 -10.34 -5.43 -5.70
C LEU A 126 -10.96 -6.81 -5.53
N ASP A 127 -10.16 -7.86 -5.73
CA ASP A 127 -10.63 -9.23 -5.58
C ASP A 127 -11.06 -9.54 -4.16
N ASN A 128 -10.36 -9.01 -3.19
CA ASN A 128 -10.60 -9.35 -1.79
C ASN A 128 -11.83 -8.62 -1.22
N ILE A 129 -12.14 -7.45 -1.74
CA ILE A 129 -13.23 -6.61 -1.24
C ILE A 129 -14.57 -6.96 -1.91
N GLN A 130 -14.53 -7.49 -3.10
CA GLN A 130 -15.75 -7.93 -3.80
C GLN A 130 -16.27 -9.29 -3.25
#